data_d0028781b852906bb11339a59702141c
#
_entry.id   d0028781b852906bb11339a59702141c
#
_cell.length_a   1.000
_cell.length_b   1.000
_cell.length_c   1.000
_cell.angle_alpha   90.00
_cell.angle_beta   90.00
_cell.angle_gamma   90.00
#
_symmetry.space_group_name_H-M   'P 1'
#
loop_
_entity.id
_entity.type
_entity.pdbx_description
1 polymer ?
#
loop_
_entity_poly.entity_id
_entity_poly.type
_entity_poly.pdbx_seq_one_letter_code
_entity_poly.pdbx_strand_id
1 'polypeptide(L)'
;MADRLKNVLQQGIYLLAAHPNWRESRVNRELLSAARAAPGVTVQDLYGRYPDYDIDVAAEQANAAAARLIVLLHPIHWYAMPALQKLWIDEVLTHGWAYGAGGDALRGKDLWLVATTGGPESSYSPQGYNSHSFEAFLPPYRQTAALCGMHFRPPLLLYGAHTVSQQAIAAHVRNFEKLLESHPHWPARENLDAYPGYAVPDGDRPYGSGSGSGSRGS
;
A
#
# COMPACT_ATOMS: atom_id res chain seq x y z
N MET A 1 22.21 -13.86 15.86
CA MET A 1 21.81 -12.52 16.29
C MET A 1 22.18 -11.46 15.24
N ALA A 2 23.38 -11.46 14.68
CA ALA A 2 23.81 -10.51 13.64
C ALA A 2 23.01 -10.61 12.33
N ASP A 3 22.61 -11.79 11.87
CA ASP A 3 21.82 -11.96 10.65
C ASP A 3 20.36 -11.48 10.83
N ARG A 4 19.81 -11.61 12.04
CA ARG A 4 18.48 -11.06 12.38
C ARG A 4 18.51 -9.53 12.40
N LEU A 5 19.59 -8.94 12.90
CA LEU A 5 19.79 -7.48 12.87
C LEU A 5 20.05 -6.96 11.45
N LYS A 6 20.77 -7.68 10.60
CA LYS A 6 20.95 -7.33 9.19
C LYS A 6 19.63 -7.41 8.41
N ASN A 7 18.80 -8.42 8.65
CA ASN A 7 17.47 -8.52 8.06
C ASN A 7 16.54 -7.36 8.50
N VAL A 8 16.55 -6.98 9.77
CA VAL A 8 15.77 -5.85 10.31
C VAL A 8 16.18 -4.53 9.66
N LEU A 9 17.47 -4.30 9.44
CA LEU A 9 18.01 -3.11 8.74
C LEU A 9 17.75 -3.14 7.21
N GLN A 10 17.40 -4.31 6.65
CA GLN A 10 17.06 -4.46 5.24
C GLN A 10 15.55 -4.35 4.96
N GLN A 11 14.70 -4.39 5.96
CA GLN A 11 13.24 -4.50 5.76
C GLN A 11 12.52 -3.18 5.57
N GLY A 12 13.11 -2.02 5.78
CA GLY A 12 12.50 -0.69 5.66
C GLY A 12 11.02 -0.70 5.22
N ILE A 13 10.10 -0.90 6.17
CA ILE A 13 8.66 -0.92 5.90
C ILE A 13 8.07 0.40 6.40
N TYR A 14 7.36 1.11 5.54
CA TYR A 14 6.62 2.30 5.90
C TYR A 14 5.12 2.02 5.85
N LEU A 15 4.46 2.04 7.00
CA LEU A 15 3.05 1.74 7.13
C LEU A 15 2.26 3.01 7.42
N LEU A 16 1.40 3.37 6.47
CA LEU A 16 0.44 4.46 6.54
C LEU A 16 -0.88 3.92 7.07
N ALA A 17 -1.22 4.24 8.31
CA ALA A 17 -2.47 3.85 8.93
C ALA A 17 -3.46 5.00 8.86
N ALA A 18 -4.61 4.78 8.22
CA ALA A 18 -5.64 5.80 8.05
C ALA A 18 -7.01 5.31 8.53
N HIS A 19 -7.34 5.58 9.77
CA HIS A 19 -8.67 5.29 10.32
C HIS A 19 -9.25 6.55 10.98
N PRO A 20 -10.39 7.09 10.49
CA PRO A 20 -10.95 8.33 11.02
C PRO A 20 -11.36 8.27 12.49
N ASN A 21 -11.70 7.07 12.98
CA ASN A 21 -12.11 6.86 14.37
C ASN A 21 -11.52 5.55 14.95
N TRP A 22 -10.32 5.62 15.50
CA TRP A 22 -9.65 4.47 16.12
C TRP A 22 -10.42 3.85 17.29
N ARG A 23 -11.27 4.60 17.97
CA ARG A 23 -12.04 4.08 19.12
C ARG A 23 -13.07 3.05 18.69
N GLU A 24 -13.63 3.19 17.50
CA GLU A 24 -14.61 2.25 16.92
C GLU A 24 -13.95 1.15 16.09
N SER A 25 -12.66 1.25 15.84
CA SER A 25 -11.93 0.27 15.05
C SER A 25 -11.67 -1.01 15.85
N ARG A 26 -12.23 -2.11 15.42
CA ARG A 26 -11.99 -3.43 16.02
C ARG A 26 -10.75 -4.10 15.41
N VAL A 27 -10.70 -4.17 14.09
CA VAL A 27 -9.68 -4.92 13.33
C VAL A 27 -8.45 -4.06 13.06
N ASN A 28 -8.64 -2.86 12.46
CA ASN A 28 -7.48 -2.03 12.09
C ASN A 28 -6.67 -1.59 13.32
N ARG A 29 -7.28 -1.46 14.50
CA ARG A 29 -6.57 -1.16 15.74
C ARG A 29 -5.62 -2.29 16.16
N GLU A 30 -6.05 -3.56 16.02
CA GLU A 30 -5.21 -4.71 16.31
C GLU A 30 -4.05 -4.84 15.30
N LEU A 31 -4.33 -4.61 14.00
CA LEU A 31 -3.31 -4.57 12.96
C LEU A 31 -2.30 -3.44 13.19
N LEU A 32 -2.77 -2.24 13.57
CA LEU A 32 -1.91 -1.12 13.91
C LEU A 32 -1.01 -1.44 15.12
N SER A 33 -1.58 -2.09 16.14
CA SER A 33 -0.82 -2.52 17.33
C SER A 33 0.27 -3.52 16.95
N ALA A 34 -0.04 -4.51 16.13
CA ALA A 34 0.91 -5.49 15.62
C ALA A 34 2.02 -4.83 14.79
N ALA A 35 1.65 -3.89 13.90
CA ALA A 35 2.62 -3.15 13.09
C ALA A 35 3.60 -2.33 13.95
N ARG A 36 3.11 -1.69 15.01
CA ARG A 36 3.95 -0.93 15.96
C ARG A 36 4.93 -1.80 16.75
N ALA A 37 4.57 -3.06 16.98
CA ALA A 37 5.42 -4.03 17.66
C ALA A 37 6.42 -4.72 16.70
N ALA A 38 6.19 -4.66 15.39
CA ALA A 38 7.00 -5.36 14.40
C ALA A 38 8.35 -4.65 14.17
N PRO A 39 9.48 -5.37 14.20
CA PRO A 39 10.79 -4.77 13.94
C PRO A 39 10.91 -4.30 12.49
N GLY A 40 11.55 -3.14 12.29
CA GLY A 40 11.80 -2.60 10.94
C GLY A 40 10.58 -1.94 10.28
N VAL A 41 9.49 -1.76 11.01
CA VAL A 41 8.29 -1.06 10.56
C VAL A 41 8.24 0.34 11.16
N THR A 42 8.23 1.35 10.31
CA THR A 42 7.91 2.73 10.66
C THR A 42 6.43 2.96 10.44
N VAL A 43 5.70 3.27 11.50
CA VAL A 43 4.24 3.46 11.46
C VAL A 43 3.89 4.93 11.50
N GLN A 44 3.10 5.38 10.54
CA GLN A 44 2.49 6.71 10.49
C GLN A 44 0.97 6.60 10.64
N ASP A 45 0.44 7.07 11.75
CA ASP A 45 -1.00 7.25 11.93
C ASP A 45 -1.39 8.62 11.37
N LEU A 46 -1.99 8.60 10.17
CA LEU A 46 -2.28 9.84 9.44
C LEU A 46 -3.23 10.75 10.20
N TYR A 47 -4.34 10.22 10.74
CA TYR A 47 -5.31 11.04 11.48
C TYR A 47 -4.80 11.52 12.84
N GLY A 48 -3.88 10.78 13.44
CA GLY A 48 -3.21 11.20 14.67
C GLY A 48 -2.13 12.26 14.42
N ARG A 49 -1.44 12.18 13.28
CA ARG A 49 -0.34 13.09 12.93
C ARG A 49 -0.82 14.39 12.29
N TYR A 50 -1.84 14.31 11.46
CA TYR A 50 -2.36 15.41 10.64
C TYR A 50 -3.86 15.65 10.90
N PRO A 51 -4.23 16.05 12.15
CA PRO A 51 -5.65 16.24 12.48
C PRO A 51 -6.27 17.44 11.76
N ASP A 52 -5.46 18.36 11.28
CA ASP A 52 -5.80 19.55 10.51
C ASP A 52 -5.64 19.35 8.98
N TYR A 53 -5.27 18.13 8.55
CA TYR A 53 -5.03 17.79 7.15
C TYR A 53 -3.82 18.50 6.49
N ASP A 54 -2.99 19.19 7.26
CA ASP A 54 -1.75 19.83 6.77
C ASP A 54 -0.59 18.80 6.81
N ILE A 55 -0.36 18.14 5.67
CA ILE A 55 0.61 17.06 5.54
C ILE A 55 2.02 17.63 5.36
N ASP A 56 2.96 17.23 6.20
CA ASP A 56 4.39 17.49 6.01
C ASP A 56 4.93 16.62 4.86
N VAL A 57 4.76 17.11 3.64
CA VAL A 57 5.11 16.41 2.40
C VAL A 57 6.58 15.98 2.40
N ALA A 58 7.50 16.83 2.88
CA ALA A 58 8.92 16.52 2.86
C ALA A 58 9.26 15.36 3.81
N ALA A 59 8.67 15.34 5.00
CA ALA A 59 8.85 14.24 5.96
C ALA A 59 8.25 12.93 5.43
N GLU A 60 7.07 12.99 4.82
CA GLU A 60 6.39 11.82 4.25
C GLU A 60 7.17 11.24 3.05
N GLN A 61 7.68 12.11 2.18
CA GLN A 61 8.52 11.72 1.05
C GLN A 61 9.82 11.05 1.53
N ALA A 62 10.48 11.59 2.55
CA ALA A 62 11.69 11.02 3.13
C ALA A 62 11.46 9.60 3.69
N ASN A 63 10.35 9.41 4.43
CA ASN A 63 9.97 8.10 4.97
C ASN A 63 9.64 7.09 3.86
N ALA A 64 8.86 7.51 2.87
CA ALA A 64 8.49 6.66 1.74
C ALA A 64 9.72 6.31 0.87
N ALA A 65 10.63 7.25 0.66
CA ALA A 65 11.88 7.00 -0.07
C ALA A 65 12.79 6.00 0.63
N ALA A 66 12.86 6.02 1.96
CA ALA A 66 13.68 5.10 2.76
C ALA A 66 13.10 3.67 2.81
N ALA A 67 11.81 3.50 2.56
CA ALA A 67 11.15 2.20 2.63
C ALA A 67 11.39 1.35 1.38
N ARG A 68 11.28 0.02 1.53
CA ARG A 68 11.18 -0.96 0.44
C ARG A 68 9.74 -1.43 0.20
N LEU A 69 8.94 -1.39 1.26
CA LEU A 69 7.53 -1.71 1.24
C LEU A 69 6.76 -0.53 1.83
N ILE A 70 5.77 -0.05 1.07
CA ILE A 70 4.78 0.91 1.56
C ILE A 70 3.48 0.15 1.79
N VAL A 71 2.94 0.24 3.01
CA VAL A 71 1.69 -0.41 3.40
C VAL A 71 0.61 0.63 3.59
N LEU A 72 -0.52 0.45 2.92
CA LEU A 72 -1.73 1.24 3.13
C LEU A 72 -2.68 0.44 4.03
N LEU A 73 -2.77 0.80 5.31
CA LEU A 73 -3.64 0.15 6.30
C LEU A 73 -4.86 1.02 6.58
N HIS A 74 -6.03 0.59 6.11
CA HIS A 74 -7.25 1.38 6.30
C HIS A 74 -8.55 0.56 6.12
N PRO A 75 -9.70 1.01 6.65
CA PRO A 75 -11.00 0.50 6.25
C PRO A 75 -11.36 1.00 4.86
N ILE A 76 -12.15 0.22 4.13
CA ILE A 76 -12.79 0.70 2.91
C ILE A 76 -14.00 1.54 3.30
N HIS A 77 -13.93 2.82 2.98
CA HIS A 77 -15.02 3.77 3.15
C HIS A 77 -15.54 4.18 1.78
N TRP A 78 -16.86 3.99 1.57
CA TRP A 78 -17.47 4.33 0.28
C TRP A 78 -16.70 3.76 -0.91
N TYR A 79 -16.34 2.47 -0.81
CA TYR A 79 -15.64 1.69 -1.85
C TYR A 79 -14.22 2.16 -2.17
N ALA A 80 -13.65 3.06 -1.36
CA ALA A 80 -12.32 3.62 -1.54
C ALA A 80 -11.56 3.76 -0.21
N MET A 81 -10.41 4.41 -0.25
CA MET A 81 -9.65 4.77 0.93
C MET A 81 -10.27 5.95 1.70
N PRO A 82 -9.99 6.11 3.01
CA PRO A 82 -10.38 7.29 3.77
C PRO A 82 -9.79 8.59 3.21
N ALA A 83 -10.46 9.72 3.46
CA ALA A 83 -10.12 11.01 2.87
C ALA A 83 -8.65 11.42 3.07
N LEU A 84 -8.11 11.29 4.29
CA LEU A 84 -6.74 11.69 4.57
C LEU A 84 -5.70 10.75 3.90
N GLN A 85 -6.03 9.47 3.68
CA GLN A 85 -5.19 8.58 2.88
C GLN A 85 -5.15 9.01 1.42
N LYS A 86 -6.29 9.45 0.88
CA LYS A 86 -6.35 9.98 -0.50
C LYS A 86 -5.57 11.28 -0.61
N LEU A 87 -5.74 12.19 0.34
CA LEU A 87 -4.99 13.45 0.39
C LEU A 87 -3.47 13.18 0.45
N TRP A 88 -3.05 12.20 1.25
CA TRP A 88 -1.64 11.80 1.31
C TRP A 88 -1.12 11.38 -0.07
N ILE A 89 -1.89 10.58 -0.82
CA ILE A 89 -1.50 10.19 -2.19
C ILE A 89 -1.41 11.42 -3.10
N ASP A 90 -2.37 12.34 -3.02
CA ASP A 90 -2.44 13.51 -3.90
C ASP A 90 -1.30 14.50 -3.65
N GLU A 91 -0.91 14.70 -2.40
CA GLU A 91 0.08 15.72 -2.04
C GLU A 91 1.50 15.18 -1.99
N VAL A 92 1.69 13.92 -1.54
CA VAL A 92 3.03 13.34 -1.37
C VAL A 92 3.58 12.77 -2.66
N LEU A 93 2.72 12.14 -3.50
CA LEU A 93 3.16 11.54 -4.76
C LEU A 93 3.21 12.58 -5.89
N THR A 94 4.16 13.50 -5.79
CA THR A 94 4.29 14.62 -6.73
C THR A 94 5.01 14.25 -8.02
N HIS A 95 4.69 14.97 -9.10
CA HIS A 95 5.45 14.92 -10.35
C HIS A 95 6.92 15.30 -10.13
N GLY A 96 7.85 14.59 -10.76
CA GLY A 96 9.28 14.80 -10.60
C GLY A 96 9.89 14.17 -9.35
N TRP A 97 9.05 13.61 -8.45
CA TRP A 97 9.51 12.83 -7.31
C TRP A 97 9.00 11.38 -7.37
N ALA A 98 7.69 11.17 -7.44
CA ALA A 98 7.09 9.84 -7.49
C ALA A 98 6.92 9.30 -8.90
N TYR A 99 6.68 10.17 -9.87
CA TYR A 99 6.41 9.83 -11.27
C TYR A 99 6.83 10.97 -12.20
N GLY A 100 6.78 10.71 -13.51
CA GLY A 100 7.17 11.66 -14.53
C GLY A 100 8.69 11.80 -14.67
N ALA A 101 9.14 12.85 -15.37
CA ALA A 101 10.56 13.08 -15.62
C ALA A 101 11.34 13.29 -14.32
N GLY A 102 12.30 12.39 -14.01
CA GLY A 102 13.10 12.41 -12.77
C GLY A 102 12.39 11.85 -11.54
N GLY A 103 11.11 11.46 -11.65
CA GLY A 103 10.33 10.93 -10.55
C GLY A 103 10.51 9.42 -10.37
N ASP A 104 11.59 8.98 -9.71
CA ASP A 104 11.95 7.58 -9.53
C ASP A 104 12.10 7.16 -8.05
N ALA A 105 11.76 8.04 -7.12
CA ALA A 105 11.94 7.79 -5.69
C ALA A 105 11.24 6.53 -5.16
N LEU A 106 10.17 6.10 -5.82
CA LEU A 106 9.37 4.92 -5.44
C LEU A 106 9.61 3.70 -6.35
N ARG A 107 10.43 3.84 -7.39
CA ARG A 107 10.66 2.77 -8.36
C ARG A 107 11.16 1.49 -7.70
N GLY A 108 10.57 0.37 -8.12
CA GLY A 108 10.97 -0.98 -7.68
C GLY A 108 10.57 -1.33 -6.25
N LYS A 109 9.92 -0.40 -5.52
CA LYS A 109 9.36 -0.67 -4.20
C LYS A 109 8.07 -1.48 -4.31
N ASP A 110 7.70 -2.12 -3.20
CA ASP A 110 6.42 -2.81 -3.09
C ASP A 110 5.35 -1.88 -2.49
N LEU A 111 4.13 -1.90 -3.03
CA LEU A 111 2.94 -1.29 -2.46
C LEU A 111 1.96 -2.38 -2.03
N TRP A 112 1.54 -2.35 -0.78
CA TRP A 112 0.66 -3.36 -0.21
C TRP A 112 -0.59 -2.74 0.44
N LEU A 113 -1.75 -3.18 -0.01
CA LEU A 113 -3.03 -2.81 0.60
C LEU A 113 -3.40 -3.81 1.69
N VAL A 114 -3.58 -3.33 2.92
CA VAL A 114 -4.14 -4.07 4.05
C VAL A 114 -5.45 -3.38 4.43
N ALA A 115 -6.58 -3.98 4.08
CA ALA A 115 -7.85 -3.30 4.21
C ALA A 115 -8.92 -4.16 4.89
N THR A 116 -9.88 -3.46 5.51
CA THR A 116 -11.08 -4.07 6.08
C THR A 116 -12.34 -3.52 5.43
N THR A 117 -13.38 -4.34 5.34
CA THR A 117 -14.69 -3.92 4.85
C THR A 117 -15.75 -4.07 5.92
N GLY A 118 -16.76 -3.20 5.91
CA GLY A 118 -17.96 -3.36 6.76
C GLY A 118 -18.84 -4.52 6.31
N GLY A 119 -19.01 -4.69 5.00
CA GLY A 119 -19.79 -5.78 4.40
C GLY A 119 -19.06 -7.12 4.39
N PRO A 120 -19.79 -8.24 4.41
CA PRO A 120 -19.23 -9.59 4.30
C PRO A 120 -18.67 -9.83 2.89
N GLU A 121 -17.84 -10.85 2.74
CA GLU A 121 -17.24 -11.23 1.45
C GLU A 121 -18.29 -11.50 0.37
N SER A 122 -19.40 -12.14 0.74
CA SER A 122 -20.51 -12.43 -0.17
C SER A 122 -21.14 -11.20 -0.83
N SER A 123 -21.02 -10.02 -0.21
CA SER A 123 -21.50 -8.77 -0.81
C SER A 123 -20.63 -8.27 -1.97
N TYR A 124 -19.37 -8.73 -2.05
CA TYR A 124 -18.40 -8.39 -3.10
C TYR A 124 -18.38 -9.46 -4.20
N SER A 125 -19.51 -9.71 -4.80
CA SER A 125 -19.68 -10.62 -5.92
C SER A 125 -20.72 -10.08 -6.91
N PRO A 126 -20.78 -10.60 -8.16
CA PRO A 126 -21.83 -10.20 -9.12
C PRO A 126 -23.26 -10.42 -8.61
N GLN A 127 -23.44 -11.38 -7.68
CA GLN A 127 -24.75 -11.70 -7.07
C GLN A 127 -24.94 -11.02 -5.71
N GLY A 128 -23.91 -10.42 -5.15
CA GLY A 128 -23.97 -9.65 -3.91
C GLY A 128 -24.55 -8.25 -4.13
N TYR A 129 -24.93 -7.57 -3.05
CA TYR A 129 -25.56 -6.24 -3.17
C TYR A 129 -24.60 -5.16 -3.73
N ASN A 130 -23.29 -5.37 -3.70
CA ASN A 130 -22.35 -4.47 -4.36
C ASN A 130 -22.25 -4.73 -5.87
N SER A 131 -22.79 -5.84 -6.37
CA SER A 131 -22.79 -6.24 -7.80
C SER A 131 -21.40 -6.35 -8.45
N HIS A 132 -20.34 -6.21 -7.68
CA HIS A 132 -18.95 -6.22 -8.13
C HIS A 132 -18.08 -7.05 -7.17
N SER A 133 -17.11 -7.76 -7.69
CA SER A 133 -16.06 -8.35 -6.86
C SER A 133 -15.16 -7.26 -6.25
N PHE A 134 -14.46 -7.56 -5.18
CA PHE A 134 -13.53 -6.59 -4.58
C PHE A 134 -12.43 -6.13 -5.55
N GLU A 135 -12.07 -6.97 -6.51
CA GLU A 135 -11.13 -6.65 -7.59
C GLU A 135 -11.51 -5.37 -8.36
N ALA A 136 -12.82 -5.07 -8.51
CA ALA A 136 -13.29 -3.87 -9.19
C ALA A 136 -12.96 -2.57 -8.45
N PHE A 137 -12.58 -2.64 -7.18
CA PHE A 137 -12.20 -1.48 -6.35
C PHE A 137 -10.68 -1.32 -6.22
N LEU A 138 -9.88 -2.21 -6.81
CA LEU A 138 -8.42 -2.15 -6.78
C LEU A 138 -7.76 -1.26 -7.85
N PRO A 139 -8.41 -0.93 -9.00
CA PRO A 139 -7.76 -0.15 -10.05
C PRO A 139 -7.06 1.13 -9.58
N PRO A 140 -7.60 1.96 -8.66
CA PRO A 140 -6.90 3.15 -8.18
C PRO A 140 -5.55 2.85 -7.52
N TYR A 141 -5.47 1.77 -6.72
CA TYR A 141 -4.23 1.36 -6.05
C TYR A 141 -3.21 0.79 -7.03
N ARG A 142 -3.67 -0.07 -7.94
CA ARG A 142 -2.84 -0.67 -8.99
C ARG A 142 -2.28 0.38 -9.93
N GLN A 143 -3.14 1.31 -10.38
CA GLN A 143 -2.72 2.36 -11.30
C GLN A 143 -1.73 3.34 -10.63
N THR A 144 -1.95 3.68 -9.35
CA THR A 144 -0.99 4.48 -8.57
C THR A 144 0.35 3.76 -8.48
N ALA A 145 0.36 2.47 -8.15
CA ALA A 145 1.59 1.68 -8.11
C ALA A 145 2.30 1.67 -9.48
N ALA A 146 1.56 1.41 -10.55
CA ALA A 146 2.11 1.38 -11.91
C ALA A 146 2.71 2.72 -12.33
N LEU A 147 2.01 3.83 -12.09
CA LEU A 147 2.48 5.17 -12.43
C LEU A 147 3.79 5.52 -11.70
N CYS A 148 3.89 5.13 -10.41
CA CYS A 148 5.09 5.37 -9.60
C CYS A 148 6.19 4.30 -9.77
N GLY A 149 6.02 3.34 -10.69
CA GLY A 149 6.98 2.26 -10.91
C GLY A 149 7.11 1.27 -9.74
N MET A 150 6.11 1.20 -8.87
CA MET A 150 6.02 0.25 -7.76
C MET A 150 5.40 -1.07 -8.20
N HIS A 151 5.61 -2.12 -7.39
CA HIS A 151 4.95 -3.41 -7.55
C HIS A 151 3.78 -3.52 -6.58
N PHE A 152 2.56 -3.55 -7.10
CA PHE A 152 1.39 -3.79 -6.27
C PHE A 152 1.38 -5.25 -5.79
N ARG A 153 1.22 -5.45 -4.47
CA ARG A 153 1.21 -6.79 -3.85
C ARG A 153 -0.23 -7.25 -3.66
N PRO A 154 -0.49 -8.57 -3.71
CA PRO A 154 -1.82 -9.09 -3.43
C PRO A 154 -2.36 -8.53 -2.11
N PRO A 155 -3.56 -7.92 -2.11
CA PRO A 155 -4.08 -7.25 -0.91
C PRO A 155 -4.40 -8.24 0.21
N LEU A 156 -4.20 -7.82 1.46
CA LEU A 156 -4.67 -8.55 2.63
C LEU A 156 -6.00 -7.95 3.09
N LEU A 157 -7.08 -8.70 2.91
CA LEU A 157 -8.43 -8.22 3.17
C LEU A 157 -9.08 -8.98 4.32
N LEU A 158 -9.81 -8.25 5.17
CA LEU A 158 -10.74 -8.83 6.13
C LEU A 158 -12.12 -8.24 5.92
N TYR A 159 -13.05 -9.10 5.55
CA TYR A 159 -14.45 -8.73 5.30
C TYR A 159 -15.29 -8.79 6.59
N GLY A 160 -16.34 -7.98 6.66
CA GLY A 160 -17.29 -8.00 7.75
C GLY A 160 -16.71 -7.56 9.10
N ALA A 161 -15.87 -6.53 9.12
CA ALA A 161 -15.13 -6.07 10.31
C ALA A 161 -16.02 -5.79 11.54
N HIS A 162 -17.31 -5.50 11.35
CA HIS A 162 -18.25 -5.25 12.44
C HIS A 162 -18.74 -6.53 13.13
N THR A 163 -18.79 -7.65 12.41
CA THR A 163 -19.41 -8.90 12.86
C THR A 163 -18.43 -10.05 13.03
N VAL A 164 -17.23 -9.93 12.50
CA VAL A 164 -16.19 -10.96 12.55
C VAL A 164 -15.83 -11.32 14.01
N SER A 165 -15.60 -12.62 14.27
CA SER A 165 -15.23 -13.10 15.61
C SER A 165 -13.84 -12.65 16.05
N GLN A 166 -13.60 -12.54 17.33
CA GLN A 166 -12.27 -12.20 17.88
C GLN A 166 -11.21 -13.23 17.48
N GLN A 167 -11.58 -14.51 17.37
CA GLN A 167 -10.69 -15.56 16.91
C GLN A 167 -10.24 -15.33 15.46
N ALA A 168 -11.16 -14.92 14.57
CA ALA A 168 -10.84 -14.61 13.18
C ALA A 168 -9.96 -13.35 13.07
N ILE A 169 -10.22 -12.31 13.88
CA ILE A 169 -9.35 -11.14 13.98
C ILE A 169 -7.93 -11.56 14.38
N ALA A 170 -7.78 -12.35 15.45
CA ALA A 170 -6.48 -12.82 15.90
C ALA A 170 -5.73 -13.65 14.83
N ALA A 171 -6.45 -14.48 14.08
CA ALA A 171 -5.87 -15.25 12.98
C ALA A 171 -5.39 -14.34 11.84
N HIS A 172 -6.17 -13.31 11.50
CA HIS A 172 -5.83 -12.33 10.47
C HIS A 172 -4.60 -11.49 10.87
N VAL A 173 -4.53 -11.05 12.14
CA VAL A 173 -3.37 -10.34 12.69
C VAL A 173 -2.11 -11.19 12.61
N ARG A 174 -2.17 -12.46 13.03
CA ARG A 174 -1.02 -13.37 12.90
C ARG A 174 -0.56 -13.57 11.45
N ASN A 175 -1.50 -13.61 10.50
CA ASN A 175 -1.14 -13.68 9.07
C ASN A 175 -0.46 -12.40 8.60
N PHE A 176 -0.97 -11.24 9.03
CA PHE A 176 -0.37 -9.94 8.75
C PHE A 176 1.07 -9.86 9.30
N GLU A 177 1.29 -10.25 10.56
CA GLU A 177 2.62 -10.29 11.19
C GLU A 177 3.60 -11.16 10.39
N LYS A 178 3.18 -12.39 10.02
CA LYS A 178 4.00 -13.30 9.20
C LYS A 178 4.37 -12.69 7.85
N LEU A 179 3.45 -11.98 7.21
CA LEU A 179 3.71 -11.31 5.94
C LEU A 179 4.69 -10.16 6.12
N LEU A 180 4.56 -9.33 7.16
CA LEU A 180 5.54 -8.29 7.47
C LEU A 180 6.94 -8.88 7.70
N GLU A 181 7.04 -9.94 8.50
CA GLU A 181 8.32 -10.61 8.81
C GLU A 181 8.97 -11.26 7.59
N SER A 182 8.16 -11.79 6.66
CA SER A 182 8.67 -12.52 5.50
C SER A 182 9.00 -11.62 4.30
N HIS A 183 8.66 -10.32 4.32
CA HIS A 183 9.05 -9.43 3.24
C HIS A 183 10.58 -9.33 3.13
N PRO A 184 11.18 -9.38 1.93
CA PRO A 184 10.57 -9.37 0.59
C PRO A 184 10.31 -10.77 -0.01
N HIS A 185 10.41 -11.85 0.75
CA HIS A 185 10.32 -13.24 0.28
C HIS A 185 8.87 -13.71 0.06
N TRP A 186 8.02 -12.82 -0.43
CA TRP A 186 6.63 -13.13 -0.76
C TRP A 186 6.52 -13.90 -2.08
N PRO A 187 5.43 -14.69 -2.28
CA PRO A 187 5.16 -15.30 -3.58
C PRO A 187 5.03 -14.25 -4.68
N ALA A 188 5.05 -14.68 -5.91
CA ALA A 188 5.19 -13.89 -7.12
C ALA A 188 4.53 -12.51 -7.06
N ARG A 189 5.26 -11.48 -7.51
CA ARG A 189 4.75 -10.12 -7.72
C ARG A 189 3.63 -10.16 -8.74
N GLU A 190 2.60 -9.37 -8.52
CA GLU A 190 1.60 -9.13 -9.55
C GLU A 190 2.29 -8.47 -10.74
N ASN A 191 2.21 -9.07 -11.92
CA ASN A 191 2.77 -8.49 -13.14
C ASN A 191 1.76 -7.48 -13.70
N LEU A 192 1.93 -6.20 -13.37
CA LEU A 192 1.07 -5.13 -13.87
C LEU A 192 1.19 -4.94 -15.39
N ASP A 193 2.33 -5.33 -15.98
CA ASP A 193 2.51 -5.29 -17.44
C ASP A 193 1.62 -6.31 -18.17
N ALA A 194 1.12 -7.31 -17.46
CA ALA A 194 0.15 -8.28 -17.99
C ALA A 194 -1.27 -7.72 -18.09
N TYR A 195 -1.55 -6.56 -17.51
CA TYR A 195 -2.85 -5.89 -17.58
C TYR A 195 -2.79 -4.73 -18.58
N PRO A 196 -3.30 -4.91 -19.83
CA PRO A 196 -3.21 -3.86 -20.88
C PRO A 196 -3.83 -2.52 -20.47
N GLY A 197 -4.77 -2.53 -19.50
CA GLY A 197 -5.41 -1.32 -18.99
C GLY A 197 -4.56 -0.49 -18.05
N TYR A 198 -3.39 -0.98 -17.61
CA TYR A 198 -2.47 -0.28 -16.70
C TYR A 198 -1.19 0.19 -17.41
N ALA A 199 -1.16 0.18 -18.74
CA ALA A 199 -0.03 0.70 -19.49
C ALA A 199 0.15 2.19 -19.20
N VAL A 200 1.33 2.56 -18.70
CA VAL A 200 1.72 3.96 -18.48
C VAL A 200 2.53 4.41 -19.69
N PRO A 201 2.20 5.55 -20.32
CA PRO A 201 3.01 6.11 -21.40
C PRO A 201 4.47 6.30 -20.99
N ASP A 202 5.40 6.11 -21.93
CA ASP A 202 6.84 6.19 -21.62
C ASP A 202 7.27 7.54 -21.03
N GLY A 203 6.62 8.63 -21.42
CA GLY A 203 6.87 9.96 -20.87
C GLY A 203 6.44 10.15 -19.42
N ASP A 204 5.51 9.32 -18.94
CA ASP A 204 4.96 9.38 -17.58
C ASP A 204 5.58 8.33 -16.66
N ARG A 205 6.36 7.39 -17.22
CA ARG A 205 7.06 6.37 -16.42
C ARG A 205 8.26 6.97 -15.69
N PRO A 206 8.57 6.46 -14.48
CA PRO A 206 9.85 6.74 -13.83
C PRO A 206 11.00 6.26 -14.74
N TYR A 207 12.04 7.06 -14.90
CA TYR A 207 13.15 6.81 -15.82
C TYR A 207 13.79 5.42 -15.70
N GLY A 208 14.06 4.80 -16.86
CA GLY A 208 15.09 3.78 -17.08
C GLY A 208 14.60 2.37 -17.34
N SER A 209 14.05 2.13 -18.51
CA SER A 209 14.46 1.03 -19.37
C SER A 209 14.83 1.62 -20.73
N GLY A 210 15.84 2.45 -20.72
CA GLY A 210 16.49 2.91 -21.96
C GLY A 210 17.21 1.73 -22.58
N SER A 211 16.57 0.99 -23.46
CA SER A 211 17.25 0.29 -24.54
C SER A 211 17.76 1.38 -25.47
N GLY A 212 18.93 1.91 -25.15
CA GLY A 212 19.69 2.74 -26.06
C GLY A 212 20.12 1.92 -27.27
N SER A 213 19.27 1.86 -28.28
CA SER A 213 19.71 1.54 -29.64
C SER A 213 20.30 2.82 -30.23
N GLY A 214 21.55 3.11 -29.89
CA GLY A 214 22.36 4.08 -30.60
C GLY A 214 22.63 3.57 -32.00
N SER A 215 21.80 3.95 -32.96
CA SER A 215 22.20 3.94 -34.36
C SER A 215 23.03 5.20 -34.62
N ARG A 216 24.35 5.07 -34.49
CA ARG A 216 25.25 5.99 -35.19
C ARG A 216 25.15 5.68 -36.67
N GLY A 217 24.42 6.49 -37.40
CA GLY A 217 24.46 6.59 -38.83
C GLY A 217 25.59 7.51 -39.22
N SER A 218 26.48 7.01 -40.01
CA SER A 218 27.58 7.64 -40.72
C SER A 218 27.15 8.83 -41.60
#